data_a76a4fa58319be982d8a1311b66f19de
#
_entry.id   a76a4fa58319be982d8a1311b66f19de
#
_cell.length_a   1.000
_cell.length_b   1.000
_cell.length_c   1.000
_cell.angle_alpha   90.00
_cell.angle_beta   90.00
_cell.angle_gamma   90.00
#
_symmetry.space_group_name_H-M   'P 1'
#
loop_
_entity.id
_entity.type
_entity.pdbx_description
1 polymer ?
#
loop_
_entity_poly.entity_id
_entity_poly.type
_entity_poly.pdbx_seq_one_letter_code
_entity_poly.pdbx_strand_id
1 'polypeptide(L)'
;MPFNDLREFIDAARELGQVKEIHGAHWNLEIGALTEMFAFKEPSPLVLFDQIPDHPPKFRVASNLINNAVRSGLTVGMPADATPINLVARWKELLKSVKPIPPRLVSTGPILENVKTGADIDMTIFPTPHWHELDGGRYIGTADCVITGEPEEGGWVNIGIYRVQIHDRNTLGLYVSPGHHARIMREKYWEKGKSCPVVVTFGQDPLLFLVAGQSIPYGMSEFDYCGGLRGAPVDIIRGDVTGLPIPATAEIAIEGEVPPPTEQVHIEGPFGEWPGYYAHGAAKEPVIRVKKLYYRNDPILAGAPPLKPPFITFGVPIGASAIWNYLEKADVPDIKGVWCYVGGSAAAGGAPFIIVSVKQRYHGHAQQAGIAALGSREGNYHGRFVIIVDDDIDPSDMKEVIWAVSTRCDPKTAISIIDGCWSTPLDPAMHPDQRDAGNFVNSRAILNACRPYAWRDRFPPVNALSAELRKKIEEKWKKELT
;
A
#
# COMPACT_ATOMS: atom_id res chain seq x y z
N MET A 1 5.89 -11.74 16.34
CA MET A 1 6.38 -11.18 15.05
C MET A 1 7.88 -11.35 15.01
N PRO A 2 8.50 -11.63 13.85
CA PRO A 2 9.92 -11.90 13.75
C PRO A 2 10.80 -10.63 13.79
N PHE A 3 10.24 -9.42 13.83
CA PHE A 3 10.97 -8.15 13.82
C PHE A 3 10.18 -7.04 14.51
N ASN A 4 10.89 -6.01 15.00
CA ASN A 4 10.34 -4.85 15.71
C ASN A 4 10.54 -3.54 14.95
N ASP A 5 11.45 -3.50 13.97
CA ASP A 5 11.77 -2.31 13.19
C ASP A 5 12.14 -2.64 11.73
N LEU A 6 12.45 -1.62 10.96
CA LEU A 6 12.85 -1.75 9.56
C LEU A 6 14.15 -2.55 9.40
N ARG A 7 15.13 -2.39 10.31
CA ARG A 7 16.45 -3.06 10.21
C ARG A 7 16.31 -4.55 10.41
N GLU A 8 15.60 -4.97 11.45
CA GLU A 8 15.31 -6.38 11.71
C GLU A 8 14.52 -7.01 10.56
N PHE A 9 13.59 -6.26 9.93
CA PHE A 9 12.88 -6.73 8.75
C PHE A 9 13.83 -6.93 7.55
N ILE A 10 14.73 -5.97 7.29
CA ILE A 10 15.74 -6.09 6.23
C ILE A 10 16.66 -7.29 6.49
N ASP A 11 17.06 -7.52 7.75
CA ASP A 11 17.91 -8.65 8.12
C ASP A 11 17.18 -9.98 7.93
N ALA A 12 15.91 -10.08 8.34
CA ALA A 12 15.09 -11.26 8.07
C ALA A 12 14.91 -11.51 6.55
N ALA A 13 14.72 -10.48 5.76
CA ALA A 13 14.65 -10.59 4.30
C ALA A 13 16.01 -11.02 3.70
N ARG A 14 17.13 -10.56 4.28
CA ARG A 14 18.49 -10.94 3.85
C ARG A 14 18.77 -12.42 4.12
N GLU A 15 18.37 -12.95 5.26
CA GLU A 15 18.48 -14.38 5.58
C GLU A 15 17.72 -15.26 4.57
N LEU A 16 16.64 -14.74 3.99
CA LEU A 16 15.87 -15.41 2.94
C LEU A 16 16.41 -15.16 1.52
N GLY A 17 17.57 -14.50 1.36
CA GLY A 17 18.14 -14.16 0.05
C GLY A 17 17.31 -13.14 -0.74
N GLN A 18 16.46 -12.36 -0.08
CA GLN A 18 15.52 -11.42 -0.71
C GLN A 18 16.06 -9.97 -0.79
N VAL A 19 17.31 -9.72 -0.41
CA VAL A 19 17.92 -8.38 -0.42
C VAL A 19 18.97 -8.28 -1.52
N LYS A 20 18.90 -7.17 -2.26
CA LYS A 20 19.94 -6.75 -3.23
C LYS A 20 20.58 -5.46 -2.74
N GLU A 21 21.88 -5.47 -2.50
CA GLU A 21 22.66 -4.28 -2.14
C GLU A 21 23.24 -3.63 -3.40
N ILE A 22 23.15 -2.30 -3.48
CA ILE A 22 23.65 -1.46 -4.56
C ILE A 22 24.46 -0.30 -3.97
N HIS A 23 25.72 -0.17 -4.39
CA HIS A 23 26.64 0.83 -3.90
C HIS A 23 26.85 1.93 -4.93
N GLY A 24 26.81 3.20 -4.52
CA GLY A 24 27.17 4.36 -5.35
C GLY A 24 26.13 4.79 -6.37
N ALA A 25 24.88 4.27 -6.32
CA ALA A 25 23.81 4.78 -7.16
C ALA A 25 23.45 6.22 -6.78
N HIS A 26 23.31 7.11 -7.77
CA HIS A 26 23.04 8.52 -7.54
C HIS A 26 21.56 8.73 -7.15
N TRP A 27 21.32 9.65 -6.20
CA TRP A 27 19.97 10.00 -5.75
C TRP A 27 19.11 10.60 -6.86
N ASN A 28 19.73 11.29 -7.82
CA ASN A 28 19.02 11.89 -8.96
C ASN A 28 18.80 10.84 -10.05
N LEU A 29 17.60 10.30 -10.12
CA LEU A 29 17.05 9.33 -11.07
C LEU A 29 17.59 7.89 -11.00
N GLU A 30 18.88 7.65 -10.66
CA GLU A 30 19.43 6.29 -10.72
C GLU A 30 18.78 5.37 -9.68
N ILE A 31 18.58 5.85 -8.43
CA ILE A 31 17.86 5.07 -7.39
C ILE A 31 16.43 4.76 -7.87
N GLY A 32 15.73 5.73 -8.45
CA GLY A 32 14.38 5.54 -8.99
C GLY A 32 14.34 4.50 -10.10
N ALA A 33 15.19 4.65 -11.11
CA ALA A 33 15.29 3.72 -12.24
C ALA A 33 15.64 2.29 -11.80
N LEU A 34 16.61 2.12 -10.89
CA LEU A 34 16.98 0.82 -10.37
C LEU A 34 15.85 0.22 -9.53
N THR A 35 15.14 1.02 -8.73
CA THR A 35 13.96 0.58 -7.97
C THR A 35 12.90 -0.01 -8.91
N GLU A 36 12.56 0.69 -10.01
CA GLU A 36 11.61 0.22 -11.00
C GLU A 36 12.10 -1.06 -11.69
N MET A 37 13.34 -1.08 -12.18
CA MET A 37 13.91 -2.24 -12.86
C MET A 37 13.94 -3.49 -11.98
N PHE A 38 14.22 -3.37 -10.68
CA PHE A 38 14.20 -4.48 -9.75
C PHE A 38 12.78 -4.87 -9.30
N ALA A 39 11.84 -3.93 -9.27
CA ALA A 39 10.45 -4.21 -8.93
C ALA A 39 9.82 -5.27 -9.84
N PHE A 40 10.19 -5.29 -11.13
CA PHE A 40 9.65 -6.21 -12.15
C PHE A 40 10.50 -7.47 -12.40
N LYS A 41 11.52 -7.71 -11.58
CA LYS A 41 12.22 -9.00 -11.61
C LYS A 41 11.42 -10.08 -10.85
N GLU A 42 11.61 -11.33 -11.25
CA GLU A 42 11.04 -12.48 -10.56
C GLU A 42 12.17 -13.38 -9.98
N PRO A 43 12.28 -13.47 -8.66
CA PRO A 43 11.57 -12.69 -7.64
C PRO A 43 12.08 -11.24 -7.55
N SER A 44 11.17 -10.30 -7.27
CA SER A 44 11.53 -8.91 -7.00
C SER A 44 12.28 -8.81 -5.67
N PRO A 45 13.53 -8.30 -5.60
CA PRO A 45 14.24 -8.12 -4.34
C PRO A 45 13.84 -6.82 -3.62
N LEU A 46 14.03 -6.78 -2.30
CA LEU A 46 14.24 -5.54 -1.56
C LEU A 46 15.59 -4.96 -2.01
N VAL A 47 15.63 -3.68 -2.36
CA VAL A 47 16.89 -3.03 -2.77
C VAL A 47 17.35 -2.08 -1.69
N LEU A 48 18.56 -2.26 -1.22
CA LEU A 48 19.23 -1.40 -0.26
C LEU A 48 20.37 -0.65 -0.95
N PHE A 49 20.25 0.67 -1.02
CA PHE A 49 21.24 1.57 -1.60
C PHE A 49 22.09 2.20 -0.50
N ASP A 50 23.42 2.20 -0.67
CA ASP A 50 24.35 2.90 0.19
C ASP A 50 25.45 3.62 -0.61
N GLN A 51 26.37 4.29 0.08
CA GLN A 51 27.44 5.08 -0.52
C GLN A 51 26.91 6.03 -1.61
N ILE A 52 25.76 6.63 -1.35
CA ILE A 52 25.04 7.49 -2.30
C ILE A 52 25.84 8.80 -2.47
N PRO A 53 26.20 9.19 -3.72
CA PRO A 53 26.97 10.42 -3.95
C PRO A 53 26.34 11.66 -3.31
N ASP A 54 27.17 12.60 -2.88
CA ASP A 54 26.82 13.87 -2.22
C ASP A 54 26.16 13.75 -0.84
N HIS A 55 26.09 12.53 -0.27
CA HIS A 55 25.53 12.29 1.06
C HIS A 55 26.49 11.50 1.96
N PRO A 56 26.26 11.52 3.28
CA PRO A 56 27.08 10.72 4.21
C PRO A 56 27.07 9.24 3.80
N PRO A 57 28.23 8.56 3.74
CA PRO A 57 28.34 7.22 3.12
C PRO A 57 27.47 6.13 3.73
N LYS A 58 27.05 6.31 4.97
CA LYS A 58 26.19 5.36 5.69
C LYS A 58 24.72 5.73 5.71
N PHE A 59 24.34 6.85 5.09
CA PHE A 59 22.94 7.20 4.89
C PHE A 59 22.43 6.43 3.70
N ARG A 60 21.36 5.66 3.89
CA ARG A 60 20.90 4.62 2.96
C ARG A 60 19.47 4.88 2.50
N VAL A 61 19.12 4.25 1.38
CA VAL A 61 17.74 4.18 0.90
C VAL A 61 17.35 2.71 0.74
N ALA A 62 16.18 2.33 1.22
CA ALA A 62 15.60 1.02 1.01
C ALA A 62 14.32 1.15 0.18
N SER A 63 14.21 0.37 -0.90
CA SER A 63 13.01 0.34 -1.75
C SER A 63 12.53 -1.08 -2.00
N ASN A 64 11.35 -1.23 -2.61
CA ASN A 64 10.73 -2.52 -2.87
C ASN A 64 10.58 -3.40 -1.62
N LEU A 65 10.30 -2.78 -0.45
CA LEU A 65 10.28 -3.44 0.85
C LEU A 65 9.40 -4.70 0.88
N ILE A 66 8.18 -4.60 0.39
CA ILE A 66 7.14 -5.62 0.52
C ILE A 66 6.54 -6.02 -0.83
N ASN A 67 7.33 -5.96 -1.89
CA ASN A 67 6.89 -6.13 -3.28
C ASN A 67 6.68 -7.60 -3.73
N ASN A 68 6.76 -8.57 -2.85
CA ASN A 68 6.41 -9.96 -3.17
C ASN A 68 5.71 -10.64 -1.99
N ALA A 69 5.13 -11.82 -2.23
CA ALA A 69 4.36 -12.56 -1.24
C ALA A 69 5.21 -12.98 -0.03
N VAL A 70 6.49 -13.33 -0.23
CA VAL A 70 7.41 -13.72 0.85
C VAL A 70 7.61 -12.60 1.84
N ARG A 71 8.03 -11.41 1.37
CA ARG A 71 8.28 -10.26 2.25
C ARG A 71 6.99 -9.65 2.81
N SER A 72 5.90 -9.64 2.02
CA SER A 72 4.59 -9.28 2.54
C SER A 72 4.13 -10.25 3.64
N GLY A 73 4.39 -11.56 3.46
CA GLY A 73 4.10 -12.59 4.46
C GLY A 73 4.91 -12.43 5.74
N LEU A 74 6.16 -12.00 5.66
CA LEU A 74 6.99 -11.71 6.84
C LEU A 74 6.31 -10.72 7.79
N THR A 75 5.60 -9.70 7.25
CA THR A 75 4.92 -8.68 8.06
C THR A 75 3.83 -9.24 8.98
N VAL A 76 3.35 -10.45 8.69
CA VAL A 76 2.30 -11.14 9.46
C VAL A 76 2.72 -12.52 9.95
N GLY A 77 4.04 -12.77 9.97
CA GLY A 77 4.63 -13.98 10.52
C GLY A 77 4.34 -15.27 9.72
N MET A 78 4.20 -15.14 8.40
CA MET A 78 4.06 -16.31 7.52
C MET A 78 5.42 -16.91 7.15
N PRO A 79 5.47 -18.21 6.87
CA PRO A 79 6.67 -18.86 6.35
C PRO A 79 7.01 -18.39 4.92
N ALA A 80 8.26 -18.58 4.52
CA ALA A 80 8.80 -18.08 3.25
C ALA A 80 8.23 -18.77 1.98
N ASP A 81 7.52 -19.87 2.13
CA ASP A 81 6.87 -20.63 1.04
C ASP A 81 5.39 -20.24 0.84
N ALA A 82 4.94 -19.17 1.49
CA ALA A 82 3.57 -18.69 1.38
C ALA A 82 3.24 -18.29 -0.06
N THR A 83 2.14 -18.85 -0.59
CA THR A 83 1.59 -18.43 -1.88
C THR A 83 0.77 -17.14 -1.73
N PRO A 84 0.54 -16.38 -2.83
CA PRO A 84 -0.30 -15.19 -2.79
C PRO A 84 -1.68 -15.43 -2.18
N ILE A 85 -2.36 -16.53 -2.53
CA ILE A 85 -3.69 -16.85 -1.98
C ILE A 85 -3.63 -17.23 -0.49
N ASN A 86 -2.59 -17.94 -0.06
CA ASN A 86 -2.40 -18.24 1.36
C ASN A 86 -2.17 -16.97 2.18
N LEU A 87 -1.47 -15.98 1.62
CA LEU A 87 -1.27 -14.68 2.24
C LEU A 87 -2.62 -13.93 2.37
N VAL A 88 -3.46 -13.94 1.34
CA VAL A 88 -4.82 -13.37 1.42
C VAL A 88 -5.65 -14.08 2.49
N ALA A 89 -5.63 -15.43 2.52
CA ALA A 89 -6.34 -16.20 3.53
C ALA A 89 -5.85 -15.88 4.96
N ARG A 90 -4.54 -15.69 5.16
CA ARG A 90 -3.98 -15.27 6.45
C ARG A 90 -4.47 -13.89 6.86
N TRP A 91 -4.41 -12.90 5.98
CA TRP A 91 -4.93 -11.56 6.23
C TRP A 91 -6.44 -11.59 6.52
N LYS A 92 -7.20 -12.41 5.80
CA LYS A 92 -8.63 -12.60 6.03
C LYS A 92 -8.95 -12.99 7.47
N GLU A 93 -8.22 -13.94 8.03
CA GLU A 93 -8.42 -14.37 9.42
C GLU A 93 -7.92 -13.32 10.43
N LEU A 94 -6.80 -12.67 10.15
CA LEU A 94 -6.30 -11.57 11.00
C LEU A 94 -7.33 -10.43 11.09
N LEU A 95 -7.88 -9.98 9.95
CA LEU A 95 -8.87 -8.90 9.92
C LEU A 95 -10.17 -9.22 10.67
N LYS A 96 -10.55 -10.50 10.78
CA LYS A 96 -11.72 -10.93 11.58
C LYS A 96 -11.48 -10.86 13.09
N SER A 97 -10.24 -11.04 13.53
CA SER A 97 -9.89 -11.29 14.93
C SER A 97 -9.12 -10.16 15.60
N VAL A 98 -8.77 -9.10 14.87
CA VAL A 98 -8.00 -7.97 15.43
C VAL A 98 -8.71 -7.37 16.64
N LYS A 99 -7.99 -7.34 17.77
CA LYS A 99 -8.36 -6.59 18.95
C LYS A 99 -7.34 -5.46 19.11
N PRO A 100 -7.75 -4.19 19.04
CA PRO A 100 -6.84 -3.07 19.17
C PRO A 100 -6.00 -3.15 20.45
N ILE A 101 -4.69 -2.89 20.33
CA ILE A 101 -3.76 -2.79 21.46
C ILE A 101 -3.13 -1.40 21.41
N PRO A 102 -3.43 -0.52 22.38
CA PRO A 102 -2.87 0.83 22.42
C PRO A 102 -1.34 0.84 22.43
N PRO A 103 -0.71 1.89 21.86
CA PRO A 103 0.74 2.03 21.88
C PRO A 103 1.26 2.19 23.31
N ARG A 104 2.52 1.80 23.52
CA ARG A 104 3.20 1.93 24.81
C ARG A 104 4.13 3.13 24.77
N LEU A 105 3.92 4.08 25.71
CA LEU A 105 4.83 5.19 25.89
C LEU A 105 6.13 4.71 26.54
N VAL A 106 7.27 4.99 25.88
CA VAL A 106 8.61 4.71 26.39
C VAL A 106 9.41 6.01 26.51
N SER A 107 10.40 6.02 27.41
CA SER A 107 11.23 7.21 27.68
C SER A 107 12.42 7.35 26.74
N THR A 108 12.76 6.30 25.98
CA THR A 108 13.91 6.27 25.08
C THR A 108 13.65 5.34 23.88
N GLY A 109 14.45 5.51 22.83
CA GLY A 109 14.43 4.66 21.65
C GLY A 109 15.52 5.09 20.67
N PRO A 110 15.85 4.24 19.67
CA PRO A 110 16.90 4.53 18.68
C PRO A 110 16.68 5.85 17.91
N ILE A 111 15.44 6.28 17.74
CA ILE A 111 15.11 7.55 17.06
C ILE A 111 15.73 8.78 17.76
N LEU A 112 16.10 8.68 19.03
CA LEU A 112 16.70 9.77 19.81
C LEU A 112 18.23 9.86 19.67
N GLU A 113 18.87 8.99 18.87
CA GLU A 113 20.33 9.01 18.70
C GLU A 113 20.86 10.34 18.15
N ASN A 114 20.10 10.99 17.28
CA ASN A 114 20.40 12.32 16.76
C ASN A 114 19.16 13.20 16.85
N VAL A 115 19.30 14.36 17.49
CA VAL A 115 18.21 15.35 17.62
C VAL A 115 18.72 16.70 17.15
N LYS A 116 17.99 17.36 16.23
CA LYS A 116 18.31 18.66 15.66
C LYS A 116 17.15 19.63 15.85
N THR A 117 17.50 20.87 16.20
CA THR A 117 16.52 21.95 16.44
C THR A 117 16.99 23.26 15.80
N GLY A 118 16.08 24.18 15.52
CA GLY A 118 16.40 25.51 15.02
C GLY A 118 17.24 25.50 13.75
N ALA A 119 18.39 26.18 13.77
CA ALA A 119 19.28 26.31 12.62
C ALA A 119 20.01 24.98 12.23
N ASP A 120 20.02 24.00 13.13
CA ASP A 120 20.68 22.71 12.88
C ASP A 120 19.79 21.74 12.12
N ILE A 121 18.52 22.08 11.88
CA ILE A 121 17.61 21.29 11.05
C ILE A 121 18.05 21.37 9.60
N ASP A 122 18.27 20.20 8.99
CA ASP A 122 18.57 20.09 7.57
C ASP A 122 18.05 18.78 6.99
N MET A 123 16.93 18.85 6.28
CA MET A 123 16.34 17.69 5.62
C MET A 123 17.08 17.28 4.36
N THR A 124 17.95 18.14 3.82
CA THR A 124 18.71 17.86 2.60
C THR A 124 19.90 16.94 2.81
N ILE A 125 20.26 16.64 4.07
CA ILE A 125 21.32 15.68 4.40
C ILE A 125 20.95 14.23 4.05
N PHE A 126 19.64 13.94 3.96
CA PHE A 126 19.19 12.60 3.61
C PHE A 126 19.23 12.37 2.10
N PRO A 127 19.64 11.19 1.62
CA PRO A 127 19.75 10.87 0.21
C PRO A 127 18.37 10.65 -0.43
N THR A 128 17.53 11.67 -0.34
CA THR A 128 16.18 11.65 -0.86
C THR A 128 16.20 11.55 -2.39
N PRO A 129 15.60 10.53 -3.00
CA PRO A 129 15.62 10.39 -4.43
C PRO A 129 14.74 11.41 -5.17
N HIS A 130 15.19 11.82 -6.35
CA HIS A 130 14.36 12.24 -7.46
C HIS A 130 13.99 10.97 -8.22
N TRP A 131 12.75 10.48 -8.06
CA TRP A 131 12.40 9.13 -8.45
C TRP A 131 12.24 8.97 -9.97
N HIS A 132 11.53 9.90 -10.62
CA HIS A 132 11.25 9.86 -12.08
C HIS A 132 11.50 11.22 -12.71
N GLU A 133 11.78 11.23 -14.02
CA GLU A 133 12.18 12.42 -14.78
C GLU A 133 11.15 13.57 -14.74
N LEU A 134 9.86 13.24 -14.64
CA LEU A 134 8.78 14.23 -14.61
C LEU A 134 8.36 14.66 -13.22
N ASP A 135 8.95 14.09 -12.17
CA ASP A 135 8.64 14.51 -10.80
C ASP A 135 9.10 15.96 -10.55
N GLY A 136 8.32 16.72 -9.82
CA GLY A 136 8.60 18.13 -9.53
C GLY A 136 9.77 18.37 -8.57
N GLY A 137 10.47 17.33 -8.12
CA GLY A 137 11.61 17.41 -7.22
C GLY A 137 11.88 16.13 -6.45
N ARG A 138 12.55 16.29 -5.30
CA ARG A 138 12.95 15.18 -4.41
C ARG A 138 11.81 14.85 -3.44
N TYR A 139 11.36 13.58 -3.44
CA TYR A 139 10.29 13.13 -2.55
C TYR A 139 10.82 12.20 -1.47
N ILE A 140 10.86 12.72 -0.23
CA ILE A 140 11.30 11.98 0.97
C ILE A 140 10.19 11.07 1.51
N GLY A 141 8.94 11.48 1.38
CA GLY A 141 7.77 10.70 1.79
C GLY A 141 7.11 10.02 0.59
N THR A 142 7.44 8.74 0.41
CA THR A 142 6.79 7.81 -0.52
C THR A 142 6.47 6.48 0.17
N ALA A 143 7.13 6.22 1.32
CA ALA A 143 6.88 5.10 2.24
C ALA A 143 6.92 5.63 3.67
N ASP A 144 6.24 6.73 3.91
CA ASP A 144 6.21 7.47 5.16
C ASP A 144 4.99 7.14 6.02
N CYS A 145 4.97 7.65 7.24
CA CYS A 145 3.79 7.73 8.08
C CYS A 145 3.61 9.17 8.53
N VAL A 146 2.55 9.82 8.08
CA VAL A 146 2.13 11.14 8.53
C VAL A 146 1.14 10.98 9.67
N ILE A 147 1.49 11.50 10.83
CA ILE A 147 0.76 11.36 12.08
C ILE A 147 0.13 12.70 12.42
N THR A 148 -1.19 12.72 12.55
CA THR A 148 -1.99 13.90 12.93
C THR A 148 -2.92 13.54 14.09
N GLY A 149 -3.35 14.53 14.85
CA GLY A 149 -4.28 14.32 15.95
C GLY A 149 -5.49 15.24 15.85
N GLU A 150 -6.61 14.85 16.43
CA GLU A 150 -7.76 15.72 16.58
C GLU A 150 -7.41 16.93 17.46
N PRO A 151 -7.95 18.13 17.14
CA PRO A 151 -7.64 19.33 17.91
C PRO A 151 -8.35 19.40 19.28
N GLU A 152 -9.23 18.48 19.58
CA GLU A 152 -9.92 18.36 20.87
C GLU A 152 -9.06 17.56 21.86
N GLU A 153 -9.10 17.94 23.14
CA GLU A 153 -8.39 17.23 24.20
C GLU A 153 -8.89 15.77 24.30
N GLY A 154 -7.96 14.81 24.34
CA GLY A 154 -8.28 13.38 24.33
C GLY A 154 -8.70 12.83 22.96
N GLY A 155 -8.54 13.63 21.89
CA GLY A 155 -8.82 13.20 20.53
C GLY A 155 -7.90 12.08 20.06
N TRP A 156 -8.38 11.32 19.09
CA TRP A 156 -7.62 10.21 18.53
C TRP A 156 -6.52 10.69 17.57
N VAL A 157 -5.55 9.82 17.33
CA VAL A 157 -4.42 10.03 16.43
C VAL A 157 -4.61 9.18 15.19
N ASN A 158 -4.46 9.80 14.02
CA ASN A 158 -4.48 9.15 12.71
C ASN A 158 -3.08 9.03 12.14
N ILE A 159 -2.81 7.94 11.44
CA ILE A 159 -1.63 7.77 10.62
C ILE A 159 -2.06 7.52 9.17
N GLY A 160 -1.46 8.24 8.23
CA GLY A 160 -1.70 8.01 6.81
C GLY A 160 -0.40 8.09 6.00
N ILE A 161 -0.42 7.57 4.79
CA ILE A 161 0.67 7.69 3.82
C ILE A 161 0.32 8.83 2.87
N TYR A 162 1.19 9.83 2.79
CA TYR A 162 1.00 10.98 1.92
C TYR A 162 2.35 11.39 1.32
N ARG A 163 2.36 11.85 0.08
CA ARG A 163 3.61 12.27 -0.55
C ARG A 163 4.18 13.54 0.11
N VAL A 164 5.47 13.49 0.41
CA VAL A 164 6.20 14.60 1.06
C VAL A 164 7.41 14.99 0.20
N GLN A 165 7.41 16.24 -0.29
CA GLN A 165 8.46 16.81 -1.13
C GLN A 165 9.43 17.66 -0.31
N ILE A 166 10.74 17.59 -0.56
CA ILE A 166 11.70 18.54 0.03
C ILE A 166 11.69 19.83 -0.79
N HIS A 167 11.43 20.96 -0.12
CA HIS A 167 11.58 22.30 -0.72
C HIS A 167 12.91 22.95 -0.32
N ASP A 168 13.24 22.89 0.96
CA ASP A 168 14.48 23.42 1.51
C ASP A 168 14.89 22.65 2.78
N ARG A 169 15.84 23.24 3.57
CA ARG A 169 16.40 22.60 4.76
C ARG A 169 15.37 22.26 5.83
N ASN A 170 14.30 23.03 5.95
CA ASN A 170 13.31 22.90 7.01
C ASN A 170 11.85 23.07 6.55
N THR A 171 11.62 23.09 5.24
CA THR A 171 10.29 23.18 4.63
C THR A 171 10.02 21.99 3.73
N LEU A 172 8.93 21.26 3.99
CA LEU A 172 8.49 20.12 3.20
C LEU A 172 7.12 20.39 2.63
N GLY A 173 6.87 20.02 1.39
CA GLY A 173 5.52 19.99 0.80
C GLY A 173 4.74 18.81 1.32
N LEU A 174 3.45 18.98 1.57
CA LEU A 174 2.55 17.91 2.01
C LEU A 174 1.25 17.92 1.22
N TYR A 175 1.11 16.95 0.32
CA TYR A 175 -0.15 16.75 -0.38
C TYR A 175 -1.01 15.70 0.33
N VAL A 176 -2.25 16.08 0.66
CA VAL A 176 -3.26 15.18 1.24
C VAL A 176 -4.57 15.35 0.46
N SER A 177 -5.00 14.29 -0.21
CA SER A 177 -6.23 14.29 -1.00
C SER A 177 -7.48 14.59 -0.16
N PRO A 178 -8.52 15.19 -0.75
CA PRO A 178 -9.81 15.41 -0.08
C PRO A 178 -10.40 14.11 0.49
N GLY A 179 -11.04 14.21 1.67
CA GLY A 179 -11.72 13.09 2.33
C GLY A 179 -10.83 12.21 3.21
N HIS A 180 -9.50 12.38 3.19
CA HIS A 180 -8.61 11.68 4.11
C HIS A 180 -8.64 12.28 5.52
N HIS A 181 -8.49 11.43 6.55
CA HIS A 181 -8.58 11.84 7.96
C HIS A 181 -7.58 12.95 8.32
N ALA A 182 -6.32 12.84 7.87
CA ALA A 182 -5.32 13.89 8.12
C ALA A 182 -5.73 15.25 7.53
N ARG A 183 -6.42 15.28 6.37
CA ARG A 183 -6.93 16.51 5.81
C ARG A 183 -8.09 17.08 6.62
N ILE A 184 -9.03 16.25 7.03
CA ILE A 184 -10.15 16.66 7.88
C ILE A 184 -9.63 17.24 9.20
N MET A 185 -8.67 16.57 9.85
CA MET A 185 -8.04 17.07 11.08
C MET A 185 -7.35 18.42 10.86
N ARG A 186 -6.54 18.51 9.81
CA ARG A 186 -5.82 19.73 9.45
C ARG A 186 -6.78 20.93 9.24
N GLU A 187 -7.87 20.72 8.51
CA GLU A 187 -8.87 21.75 8.22
C GLU A 187 -9.54 22.22 9.52
N LYS A 188 -9.83 21.35 10.48
CA LYS A 188 -10.33 21.72 11.82
C LYS A 188 -9.37 22.65 12.61
N TYR A 189 -8.05 22.49 12.47
CA TYR A 189 -7.08 23.42 13.04
C TYR A 189 -7.15 24.78 12.33
N TRP A 190 -7.19 24.77 11.01
CA TRP A 190 -7.26 26.00 10.21
C TRP A 190 -8.53 26.80 10.46
N GLU A 191 -9.68 26.17 10.63
CA GLU A 191 -10.94 26.80 11.04
C GLU A 191 -10.82 27.55 12.37
N LYS A 192 -9.94 27.08 13.26
CA LYS A 192 -9.61 27.72 14.53
C LYS A 192 -8.47 28.75 14.42
N GLY A 193 -8.00 29.07 13.20
CA GLY A 193 -6.87 29.96 12.94
C GLY A 193 -5.54 29.44 13.46
N LYS A 194 -5.36 28.12 13.55
CA LYS A 194 -4.15 27.47 14.09
C LYS A 194 -3.46 26.63 13.03
N SER A 195 -2.13 26.52 13.12
CA SER A 195 -1.37 25.49 12.39
C SER A 195 -1.68 24.11 12.93
N CYS A 196 -1.78 23.11 12.04
CA CYS A 196 -1.97 21.70 12.44
C CYS A 196 -0.62 21.10 12.85
N PRO A 197 -0.47 20.58 14.07
CA PRO A 197 0.73 19.84 14.45
C PRO A 197 0.82 18.52 13.68
N VAL A 198 2.02 18.14 13.28
CA VAL A 198 2.27 16.93 12.51
C VAL A 198 3.59 16.29 12.92
N VAL A 199 3.61 14.95 12.95
CA VAL A 199 4.82 14.13 12.94
C VAL A 199 4.86 13.39 11.62
N VAL A 200 6.04 13.30 11.00
CA VAL A 200 6.25 12.43 9.84
C VAL A 200 7.43 11.52 10.12
N THR A 201 7.28 10.23 9.83
CA THR A 201 8.37 9.26 9.93
C THR A 201 8.71 8.68 8.57
N PHE A 202 10.00 8.43 8.36
CA PHE A 202 10.53 7.85 7.14
C PHE A 202 11.41 6.65 7.53
N GLY A 203 11.00 5.44 7.16
CA GLY A 203 11.69 4.21 7.57
C GLY A 203 11.22 3.65 8.92
N GLN A 204 9.93 3.49 9.07
CA GLN A 204 9.30 2.82 10.21
C GLN A 204 9.13 1.32 9.97
N ASP A 205 8.65 0.61 10.97
CA ASP A 205 8.22 -0.79 10.87
C ASP A 205 7.29 -1.03 9.67
N PRO A 206 7.61 -2.00 8.79
CA PRO A 206 6.80 -2.30 7.61
C PRO A 206 5.35 -2.67 7.88
N LEU A 207 5.02 -3.27 9.04
CA LEU A 207 3.62 -3.52 9.39
C LEU A 207 2.88 -2.22 9.70
N LEU A 208 3.51 -1.28 10.41
CA LEU A 208 2.91 0.05 10.66
C LEU A 208 2.70 0.79 9.34
N PHE A 209 3.65 0.73 8.42
CA PHE A 209 3.51 1.29 7.08
C PHE A 209 2.33 0.66 6.31
N LEU A 210 2.19 -0.67 6.33
CA LEU A 210 1.04 -1.36 5.73
C LEU A 210 -0.30 -0.90 6.31
N VAL A 211 -0.36 -0.78 7.64
CA VAL A 211 -1.59 -0.36 8.34
C VAL A 211 -1.91 1.11 8.05
N ALA A 212 -0.92 1.99 8.00
CA ALA A 212 -1.09 3.41 7.64
C ALA A 212 -1.68 3.60 6.23
N GLY A 213 -1.43 2.64 5.33
CA GLY A 213 -2.01 2.58 3.99
C GLY A 213 -3.41 1.97 3.92
N GLN A 214 -4.05 1.63 5.04
CA GLN A 214 -5.40 1.06 5.05
C GLN A 214 -6.46 2.07 5.49
N SER A 215 -7.69 1.83 5.06
CA SER A 215 -8.83 2.59 5.54
C SER A 215 -9.32 2.05 6.88
N ILE A 216 -8.72 2.52 7.96
CA ILE A 216 -9.18 2.20 9.32
C ILE A 216 -10.45 3.03 9.63
N PRO A 217 -11.41 2.50 10.41
CA PRO A 217 -12.60 3.25 10.82
C PRO A 217 -12.26 4.57 11.52
N TYR A 218 -13.03 5.61 11.24
CA TYR A 218 -12.88 6.91 11.92
C TYR A 218 -12.97 6.75 13.45
N GLY A 219 -12.03 7.36 14.17
CA GLY A 219 -11.93 7.25 15.62
C GLY A 219 -11.09 6.09 16.14
N MET A 220 -10.58 5.22 15.26
CA MET A 220 -9.62 4.17 15.62
C MET A 220 -8.23 4.56 15.13
N SER A 221 -7.22 4.46 15.99
CA SER A 221 -5.84 4.76 15.61
C SER A 221 -5.18 3.57 14.93
N GLU A 222 -4.40 3.86 13.88
CA GLU A 222 -3.55 2.88 13.20
C GLU A 222 -2.51 2.27 14.14
N PHE A 223 -2.08 2.99 15.18
CA PHE A 223 -1.22 2.43 16.24
C PHE A 223 -1.90 1.28 16.97
N ASP A 224 -3.14 1.49 17.40
CA ASP A 224 -3.92 0.48 18.13
C ASP A 224 -4.18 -0.75 17.24
N TYR A 225 -4.50 -0.48 15.97
CA TYR A 225 -4.75 -1.53 14.98
C TYR A 225 -3.49 -2.34 14.67
N CYS A 226 -2.36 -1.66 14.47
CA CYS A 226 -1.04 -2.29 14.28
C CYS A 226 -0.65 -3.14 15.48
N GLY A 227 -0.84 -2.61 16.71
CA GLY A 227 -0.61 -3.34 17.95
C GLY A 227 -1.45 -4.62 18.03
N GLY A 228 -2.72 -4.53 17.65
CA GLY A 228 -3.63 -5.68 17.58
C GLY A 228 -3.20 -6.74 16.57
N LEU A 229 -2.75 -6.36 15.38
CA LEU A 229 -2.22 -7.27 14.36
C LEU A 229 -0.90 -7.92 14.81
N ARG A 230 -0.05 -7.16 15.48
CA ARG A 230 1.23 -7.62 16.01
C ARG A 230 1.06 -8.54 17.23
N GLY A 231 -0.01 -8.35 18.00
CA GLY A 231 -0.21 -8.98 19.31
C GLY A 231 0.63 -8.35 20.42
N ALA A 232 1.17 -7.14 20.20
CA ALA A 232 1.98 -6.38 21.15
C ALA A 232 1.88 -4.87 20.84
N PRO A 233 2.01 -3.97 21.83
CA PRO A 233 1.95 -2.53 21.60
C PRO A 233 3.09 -2.05 20.72
N VAL A 234 2.84 -0.99 19.93
CA VAL A 234 3.89 -0.23 19.27
C VAL A 234 4.53 0.70 20.31
N ASP A 235 5.85 0.67 20.43
CA ASP A 235 6.58 1.59 21.30
C ASP A 235 6.65 2.98 20.68
N ILE A 236 6.24 3.99 21.45
CA ILE A 236 6.23 5.39 21.03
C ILE A 236 6.94 6.28 22.06
N ILE A 237 7.53 7.36 21.57
CA ILE A 237 7.91 8.52 22.38
C ILE A 237 6.89 9.63 22.15
N ARG A 238 6.70 10.49 23.15
CA ARG A 238 5.90 11.69 22.98
C ARG A 238 6.76 12.80 22.39
N GLY A 239 6.33 13.37 21.29
CA GLY A 239 7.00 14.53 20.69
C GLY A 239 6.97 15.74 21.62
N ASP A 240 8.12 16.40 21.80
CA ASP A 240 8.24 17.55 22.71
C ASP A 240 7.59 18.83 22.16
N VAL A 241 7.47 18.92 20.83
CA VAL A 241 6.93 20.11 20.14
C VAL A 241 5.43 19.96 19.87
N THR A 242 5.04 18.80 19.37
CA THR A 242 3.66 18.56 18.92
C THR A 242 2.79 17.82 19.94
N GLY A 243 3.43 17.12 20.88
CA GLY A 243 2.73 16.20 21.78
C GLY A 243 2.25 14.92 21.10
N LEU A 244 2.46 14.75 19.78
CA LEU A 244 2.05 13.59 19.03
C LEU A 244 3.00 12.40 19.26
N PRO A 245 2.53 11.15 19.07
CA PRO A 245 3.37 9.98 19.21
C PRO A 245 4.37 9.87 18.05
N ILE A 246 5.60 9.48 18.37
CA ILE A 246 6.67 9.15 17.42
C ILE A 246 7.03 7.69 17.63
N PRO A 247 6.96 6.78 16.64
CA PRO A 247 7.47 5.42 16.77
C PRO A 247 8.93 5.41 17.23
N ALA A 248 9.19 4.78 18.37
CA ALA A 248 10.50 4.82 19.03
C ALA A 248 11.64 4.20 18.21
N THR A 249 11.30 3.35 17.24
CA THR A 249 12.23 2.60 16.38
C THR A 249 12.27 3.11 14.94
N ALA A 250 11.61 4.24 14.61
CA ALA A 250 11.70 4.84 13.28
C ALA A 250 13.14 5.24 12.94
N GLU A 251 13.50 5.24 11.66
CA GLU A 251 14.81 5.62 11.19
C GLU A 251 15.04 7.13 11.19
N ILE A 252 14.02 7.87 10.73
CA ILE A 252 13.99 9.33 10.64
C ILE A 252 12.58 9.78 11.07
N ALA A 253 12.48 10.85 11.84
CA ALA A 253 11.22 11.48 12.20
C ALA A 253 11.35 13.00 12.26
N ILE A 254 10.29 13.70 11.93
CA ILE A 254 10.20 15.14 12.15
C ILE A 254 8.96 15.48 13.00
N GLU A 255 9.09 16.50 13.81
CA GLU A 255 7.97 17.27 14.34
C GLU A 255 7.85 18.58 13.61
N GLY A 256 6.65 18.98 13.25
CA GLY A 256 6.41 20.23 12.55
C GLY A 256 4.97 20.70 12.68
N GLU A 257 4.67 21.72 11.92
CA GLU A 257 3.32 22.30 11.82
C GLU A 257 2.96 22.58 10.36
N VAL A 258 1.69 22.39 10.04
CA VAL A 258 1.12 22.72 8.72
C VAL A 258 0.27 23.99 8.88
N PRO A 259 0.80 25.18 8.51
CA PRO A 259 0.09 26.44 8.60
C PRO A 259 -1.10 26.50 7.64
N PRO A 260 -2.07 27.40 7.87
CA PRO A 260 -3.11 27.68 6.90
C PRO A 260 -2.53 28.09 5.53
N PRO A 261 -3.16 27.71 4.41
CA PRO A 261 -2.69 28.08 3.07
C PRO A 261 -2.57 29.58 2.82
N THR A 262 -3.29 30.39 3.60
CA THR A 262 -3.19 31.87 3.58
C THR A 262 -1.87 32.38 4.15
N GLU A 263 -1.17 31.59 4.95
CA GLU A 263 0.14 31.94 5.51
C GLU A 263 1.30 31.46 4.64
N GLN A 264 1.25 30.18 4.22
CA GLN A 264 2.33 29.60 3.46
C GLN A 264 1.87 28.41 2.59
N VAL A 265 2.26 28.46 1.32
CA VAL A 265 2.16 27.38 0.35
C VAL A 265 3.40 27.37 -0.53
N HIS A 266 3.74 26.21 -1.08
CA HIS A 266 4.78 26.08 -2.11
C HIS A 266 4.22 25.37 -3.34
N ILE A 267 4.91 25.49 -4.47
CA ILE A 267 4.60 24.68 -5.65
C ILE A 267 5.06 23.25 -5.36
N GLU A 268 4.13 22.32 -5.41
CA GLU A 268 4.32 20.89 -5.23
C GLU A 268 3.90 20.14 -6.51
N GLY A 269 4.59 19.05 -6.83
CA GLY A 269 4.31 18.28 -8.02
C GLY A 269 5.01 18.77 -9.31
N PRO A 270 4.75 18.10 -10.44
CA PRO A 270 3.95 16.89 -10.53
C PRO A 270 4.61 15.71 -9.82
N PHE A 271 3.83 14.70 -9.47
CA PHE A 271 4.30 13.44 -8.94
C PHE A 271 3.43 12.30 -9.45
N GLY A 272 4.04 11.15 -9.76
CA GLY A 272 3.30 9.98 -10.21
C GLY A 272 2.26 9.51 -9.19
N GLU A 273 1.14 8.99 -9.68
CA GLU A 273 0.07 8.48 -8.83
C GLU A 273 -0.01 6.95 -8.92
N TRP A 274 -0.69 6.35 -7.94
CA TRP A 274 -0.80 4.91 -7.84
C TRP A 274 -1.32 4.18 -9.11
N PRO A 275 -2.11 4.78 -10.04
CA PRO A 275 -2.45 4.11 -11.29
C PRO A 275 -1.30 4.05 -12.32
N GLY A 276 -0.13 4.60 -12.00
CA GLY A 276 1.02 4.67 -12.89
C GLY A 276 1.00 5.84 -13.88
N TYR A 277 0.26 6.91 -13.56
CA TYR A 277 0.13 8.12 -14.38
C TYR A 277 0.34 9.38 -13.55
N TYR A 278 0.71 10.48 -14.20
CA TYR A 278 0.68 11.81 -13.61
C TYR A 278 -0.74 12.39 -13.75
N ALA A 279 -1.57 12.27 -12.74
CA ALA A 279 -2.97 12.68 -12.79
C ALA A 279 -3.14 14.20 -12.64
N HIS A 280 -2.20 14.85 -11.95
CA HIS A 280 -2.21 16.30 -11.70
C HIS A 280 -0.86 16.91 -12.04
N GLY A 281 -0.88 18.16 -12.53
CA GLY A 281 0.30 19.00 -12.67
C GLY A 281 0.78 19.56 -11.33
N ALA A 282 1.79 20.45 -11.39
CA ALA A 282 2.25 21.20 -10.22
C ALA A 282 1.17 22.17 -9.73
N ALA A 283 0.99 22.26 -8.43
CA ALA A 283 0.01 23.13 -7.77
C ALA A 283 0.56 23.77 -6.50
N LYS A 284 -0.11 24.82 -6.01
CA LYS A 284 0.19 25.39 -4.69
C LYS A 284 -0.41 24.50 -3.62
N GLU A 285 0.45 23.86 -2.83
CA GLU A 285 0.05 22.95 -1.76
C GLU A 285 0.57 23.41 -0.39
N PRO A 286 -0.07 23.00 0.70
CA PRO A 286 0.40 23.26 2.06
C PRO A 286 1.79 22.70 2.31
N VAL A 287 2.49 23.30 3.27
CA VAL A 287 3.82 22.91 3.67
C VAL A 287 3.89 22.48 5.14
N ILE A 288 4.87 21.68 5.48
CA ILE A 288 5.28 21.42 6.85
C ILE A 288 6.48 22.32 7.16
N ARG A 289 6.34 23.15 8.20
CA ARG A 289 7.47 23.84 8.83
C ARG A 289 8.09 22.90 9.84
N VAL A 290 9.25 22.35 9.55
CA VAL A 290 9.94 21.42 10.46
C VAL A 290 10.47 22.19 11.67
N LYS A 291 10.13 21.76 12.86
CA LYS A 291 10.54 22.35 14.15
C LYS A 291 11.57 21.52 14.88
N LYS A 292 11.57 20.21 14.64
CA LYS A 292 12.50 19.28 15.25
C LYS A 292 12.72 18.09 14.33
N LEU A 293 13.96 17.63 14.25
CA LEU A 293 14.38 16.49 13.44
C LEU A 293 15.05 15.45 14.34
N TYR A 294 14.67 14.21 14.17
CA TYR A 294 15.22 13.04 14.85
C TYR A 294 15.68 12.00 13.84
N TYR A 295 16.79 11.35 14.07
CA TYR A 295 17.21 10.23 13.23
C TYR A 295 18.19 9.30 13.93
N ARG A 296 18.16 8.03 13.54
CA ARG A 296 19.12 7.01 14.02
C ARG A 296 20.49 7.25 13.40
N ASN A 297 21.52 6.72 14.04
CA ASN A 297 22.82 6.59 13.38
C ASN A 297 22.70 5.72 12.13
N ASP A 298 23.38 6.12 11.05
CA ASP A 298 23.36 5.39 9.76
C ASP A 298 21.91 5.13 9.24
N PRO A 299 21.07 6.17 9.11
CA PRO A 299 19.65 6.02 8.88
C PRO A 299 19.30 5.39 7.53
N ILE A 300 18.16 4.73 7.47
CA ILE A 300 17.61 4.13 6.26
C ILE A 300 16.32 4.85 5.89
N LEU A 301 16.33 5.61 4.80
CA LEU A 301 15.14 6.18 4.20
C LEU A 301 14.37 5.09 3.45
N ALA A 302 13.11 4.85 3.80
CA ALA A 302 12.25 3.94 3.05
C ALA A 302 11.62 4.67 1.86
N GLY A 303 11.56 4.01 0.70
CA GLY A 303 10.94 4.53 -0.51
C GLY A 303 10.01 3.52 -1.19
N ALA A 304 8.84 4.00 -1.63
CA ALA A 304 7.87 3.25 -2.42
C ALA A 304 7.24 4.17 -3.48
N PRO A 305 8.01 4.60 -4.49
CA PRO A 305 7.49 5.48 -5.53
C PRO A 305 6.40 4.77 -6.35
N PRO A 306 5.45 5.52 -6.92
CA PRO A 306 4.52 4.96 -7.90
C PRO A 306 5.26 4.38 -9.11
N LEU A 307 4.82 3.23 -9.61
CA LEU A 307 5.44 2.50 -10.72
C LEU A 307 4.44 2.25 -11.85
N LYS A 308 4.95 1.89 -13.04
CA LYS A 308 4.16 1.51 -14.22
C LYS A 308 4.60 0.13 -14.75
N PRO A 309 3.74 -0.90 -14.68
CA PRO A 309 2.44 -0.96 -13.98
C PRO A 309 2.60 -0.79 -12.47
N PRO A 310 1.53 -0.40 -11.77
CA PRO A 310 1.58 -0.28 -10.32
C PRO A 310 1.97 -1.61 -9.68
N PHE A 311 2.83 -1.57 -8.66
CA PHE A 311 3.23 -2.79 -7.98
C PHE A 311 2.12 -3.29 -7.05
N ILE A 312 1.82 -4.59 -7.14
CA ILE A 312 0.56 -5.15 -6.68
C ILE A 312 0.60 -5.57 -5.20
N THR A 313 1.77 -5.88 -4.66
CA THR A 313 1.84 -6.62 -3.39
C THR A 313 1.68 -5.76 -2.15
N PHE A 314 1.79 -4.46 -2.26
CA PHE A 314 1.72 -3.56 -1.10
C PHE A 314 0.35 -3.61 -0.38
N GLY A 315 -0.74 -3.43 -1.07
CA GLY A 315 -2.07 -3.41 -0.46
C GLY A 315 -3.00 -4.56 -0.87
N VAL A 316 -2.63 -5.30 -1.91
CA VAL A 316 -3.48 -6.31 -2.53
C VAL A 316 -3.92 -7.41 -1.59
N PRO A 317 -3.05 -8.03 -0.76
CA PRO A 317 -3.50 -9.10 0.12
C PRO A 317 -4.54 -8.62 1.14
N ILE A 318 -4.41 -7.39 1.63
CA ILE A 318 -5.34 -6.82 2.62
C ILE A 318 -6.67 -6.48 1.94
N GLY A 319 -6.64 -5.78 0.80
CA GLY A 319 -7.84 -5.44 0.04
C GLY A 319 -8.61 -6.68 -0.44
N ALA A 320 -7.91 -7.67 -1.00
CA ALA A 320 -8.51 -8.94 -1.40
C ALA A 320 -9.13 -9.69 -0.21
N SER A 321 -8.48 -9.67 0.96
CA SER A 321 -8.99 -10.26 2.20
C SER A 321 -10.24 -9.55 2.70
N ALA A 322 -10.29 -8.23 2.61
CA ALA A 322 -11.45 -7.43 2.99
C ALA A 322 -12.64 -7.73 2.07
N ILE A 323 -12.43 -7.83 0.76
CA ILE A 323 -13.46 -8.26 -0.22
C ILE A 323 -13.93 -9.68 0.12
N TRP A 324 -13.02 -10.61 0.40
CA TRP A 324 -13.40 -11.99 0.74
C TRP A 324 -14.27 -12.04 2.00
N ASN A 325 -13.88 -11.33 3.07
CA ASN A 325 -14.68 -11.21 4.29
C ASN A 325 -16.06 -10.57 4.01
N TYR A 326 -16.13 -9.60 3.11
CA TYR A 326 -17.38 -8.97 2.74
C TYR A 326 -18.30 -9.97 1.98
N LEU A 327 -17.76 -10.74 1.05
CA LEU A 327 -18.50 -11.78 0.32
C LEU A 327 -19.10 -12.83 1.28
N GLU A 328 -18.32 -13.30 2.26
CA GLU A 328 -18.80 -14.23 3.28
C GLU A 328 -19.93 -13.61 4.14
N LYS A 329 -19.78 -12.32 4.52
CA LYS A 329 -20.83 -11.58 5.27
C LYS A 329 -22.09 -11.31 4.45
N ALA A 330 -21.97 -11.24 3.13
CA ALA A 330 -23.09 -11.09 2.19
C ALA A 330 -23.73 -12.44 1.82
N ASP A 331 -23.43 -13.50 2.58
CA ASP A 331 -23.94 -14.85 2.39
C ASP A 331 -23.67 -15.43 0.99
N VAL A 332 -22.53 -15.08 0.38
CA VAL A 332 -22.04 -15.71 -0.85
C VAL A 332 -21.23 -16.96 -0.46
N PRO A 333 -21.77 -18.17 -0.65
CA PRO A 333 -21.10 -19.39 -0.18
C PRO A 333 -19.93 -19.79 -1.08
N ASP A 334 -19.06 -20.66 -0.55
CA ASP A 334 -18.03 -21.38 -1.32
C ASP A 334 -17.09 -20.49 -2.14
N ILE A 335 -16.73 -19.32 -1.63
CA ILE A 335 -15.60 -18.52 -2.14
C ILE A 335 -14.30 -19.30 -1.88
N LYS A 336 -13.47 -19.49 -2.90
CA LYS A 336 -12.22 -20.26 -2.83
C LYS A 336 -10.98 -19.38 -2.84
N GLY A 337 -11.12 -18.17 -3.38
CA GLY A 337 -10.05 -17.19 -3.40
C GLY A 337 -10.54 -15.84 -3.91
N VAL A 338 -9.88 -14.79 -3.47
CA VAL A 338 -10.04 -13.43 -3.99
C VAL A 338 -8.65 -12.86 -4.25
N TRP A 339 -8.50 -12.19 -5.37
CA TRP A 339 -7.27 -11.48 -5.72
C TRP A 339 -7.59 -10.14 -6.39
N CYS A 340 -6.70 -9.18 -6.25
CA CYS A 340 -6.76 -7.92 -6.97
C CYS A 340 -5.50 -7.80 -7.82
N TYR A 341 -5.62 -7.45 -9.09
CA TYR A 341 -4.45 -7.38 -9.98
C TYR A 341 -3.90 -5.97 -10.08
N VAL A 342 -4.58 -4.93 -10.00
CA VAL A 342 -4.10 -3.55 -10.01
C VAL A 342 -4.73 -2.81 -8.84
N GLY A 343 -3.95 -2.00 -8.15
CA GLY A 343 -4.41 -1.33 -6.94
C GLY A 343 -4.57 -2.31 -5.79
N GLY A 344 -5.53 -2.12 -4.94
CA GLY A 344 -5.84 -3.06 -3.84
C GLY A 344 -5.66 -2.48 -2.45
N SER A 345 -5.23 -1.23 -2.34
CA SER A 345 -5.33 -0.48 -1.09
C SER A 345 -6.59 0.38 -1.12
N ALA A 346 -7.48 0.18 -0.18
CA ALA A 346 -8.67 1.02 -0.04
C ALA A 346 -8.33 2.49 0.26
N ALA A 347 -7.16 2.74 0.86
CA ALA A 347 -6.66 4.10 1.10
C ALA A 347 -6.09 4.75 -0.16
N ALA A 348 -5.54 3.96 -1.09
CA ALA A 348 -4.85 4.49 -2.27
C ALA A 348 -5.73 4.53 -3.53
N GLY A 349 -6.93 3.98 -3.54
CA GLY A 349 -7.77 4.11 -4.72
C GLY A 349 -8.56 2.89 -5.16
N GLY A 350 -8.82 1.96 -4.27
CA GLY A 350 -9.71 0.84 -4.55
C GLY A 350 -9.05 -0.30 -5.33
N ALA A 351 -9.88 -1.19 -5.84
CA ALA A 351 -9.45 -2.38 -6.57
C ALA A 351 -10.06 -2.38 -8.00
N PRO A 352 -9.39 -1.77 -8.99
CA PRO A 352 -9.93 -1.67 -10.34
C PRO A 352 -10.04 -3.01 -11.07
N PHE A 353 -9.35 -4.05 -10.60
CA PHE A 353 -9.39 -5.37 -11.21
C PHE A 353 -9.45 -6.45 -10.12
N ILE A 354 -10.64 -7.01 -9.90
CA ILE A 354 -10.93 -8.01 -8.86
C ILE A 354 -11.18 -9.36 -9.53
N ILE A 355 -10.61 -10.42 -8.97
CA ILE A 355 -10.81 -11.79 -9.40
C ILE A 355 -11.35 -12.58 -8.20
N VAL A 356 -12.45 -13.29 -8.39
CA VAL A 356 -13.09 -14.12 -7.34
C VAL A 356 -13.23 -15.54 -7.86
N SER A 357 -12.62 -16.49 -7.17
CA SER A 357 -12.77 -17.92 -7.43
C SER A 357 -13.91 -18.49 -6.58
N VAL A 358 -14.86 -19.16 -7.21
CA VAL A 358 -16.06 -19.73 -6.57
C VAL A 358 -16.28 -21.18 -6.95
N LYS A 359 -16.73 -21.98 -6.00
CA LYS A 359 -17.33 -23.29 -6.34
C LYS A 359 -18.83 -23.11 -6.56
N GLN A 360 -19.26 -23.07 -7.83
CA GLN A 360 -20.64 -22.81 -8.17
C GLN A 360 -21.62 -23.81 -7.51
N ARG A 361 -22.68 -23.32 -6.86
CA ARG A 361 -23.71 -24.13 -6.17
C ARG A 361 -25.08 -24.06 -6.82
N TYR A 362 -25.40 -22.96 -7.52
CA TYR A 362 -26.68 -22.68 -8.12
C TYR A 362 -26.54 -21.73 -9.31
N HIS A 363 -27.62 -21.67 -10.13
CA HIS A 363 -27.71 -20.68 -11.19
C HIS A 363 -27.62 -19.25 -10.62
N GLY A 364 -26.80 -18.40 -11.22
CA GLY A 364 -26.63 -17.02 -10.80
C GLY A 364 -25.60 -16.82 -9.67
N HIS A 365 -24.97 -17.88 -9.14
CA HIS A 365 -23.97 -17.76 -8.06
C HIS A 365 -22.79 -16.88 -8.46
N ALA A 366 -22.24 -17.07 -9.66
CA ALA A 366 -21.15 -16.23 -10.18
C ALA A 366 -21.58 -14.75 -10.28
N GLN A 367 -22.80 -14.48 -10.76
CA GLN A 367 -23.32 -13.11 -10.85
C GLN A 367 -23.51 -12.48 -9.46
N GLN A 368 -24.04 -13.23 -8.49
CA GLN A 368 -24.16 -12.77 -7.10
C GLN A 368 -22.80 -12.40 -6.51
N ALA A 369 -21.78 -13.26 -6.68
CA ALA A 369 -20.42 -12.99 -6.22
C ALA A 369 -19.86 -11.72 -6.85
N GLY A 370 -20.09 -11.50 -8.15
CA GLY A 370 -19.63 -10.31 -8.88
C GLY A 370 -20.28 -9.03 -8.37
N ILE A 371 -21.60 -9.02 -8.19
CA ILE A 371 -22.33 -7.86 -7.65
C ILE A 371 -21.89 -7.56 -6.22
N ALA A 372 -21.78 -8.58 -5.37
CA ALA A 372 -21.33 -8.41 -4.00
C ALA A 372 -19.87 -7.88 -3.92
N ALA A 373 -18.96 -8.39 -4.76
CA ALA A 373 -17.60 -7.90 -4.82
C ALA A 373 -17.53 -6.41 -5.21
N LEU A 374 -18.34 -5.98 -6.19
CA LEU A 374 -18.45 -4.56 -6.56
C LEU A 374 -19.06 -3.70 -5.46
N GLY A 375 -19.97 -4.26 -4.64
CA GLY A 375 -20.60 -3.57 -3.52
C GLY A 375 -19.74 -3.49 -2.26
N SER A 376 -18.60 -4.22 -2.21
CA SER A 376 -17.65 -4.10 -1.10
C SER A 376 -17.01 -2.71 -1.08
N ARG A 377 -16.46 -2.30 0.06
CA ARG A 377 -15.79 -0.99 0.20
C ARG A 377 -14.64 -0.84 -0.80
N GLU A 378 -13.82 -1.88 -0.93
CA GLU A 378 -12.65 -1.91 -1.81
C GLU A 378 -13.06 -1.96 -3.29
N GLY A 379 -14.13 -2.69 -3.62
CA GLY A 379 -14.67 -2.79 -4.97
C GLY A 379 -15.55 -1.62 -5.37
N ASN A 380 -16.12 -0.89 -4.41
CA ASN A 380 -17.05 0.21 -4.68
C ASN A 380 -16.36 1.51 -5.08
N TYR A 381 -15.12 1.75 -4.66
CA TYR A 381 -14.35 2.91 -5.06
C TYR A 381 -13.39 2.56 -6.19
N HIS A 382 -13.49 3.24 -7.33
CA HIS A 382 -12.64 3.03 -8.50
C HIS A 382 -12.59 1.55 -9.01
N GLY A 383 -13.59 0.72 -8.72
CA GLY A 383 -13.71 -0.59 -9.35
C GLY A 383 -13.87 -0.44 -10.87
N ARG A 384 -13.40 -1.43 -11.66
CA ARG A 384 -13.59 -1.43 -13.11
C ARG A 384 -14.00 -2.81 -13.63
N PHE A 385 -13.26 -3.83 -13.27
CA PHE A 385 -13.53 -5.20 -13.71
C PHE A 385 -13.63 -6.13 -12.51
N VAL A 386 -14.64 -6.99 -12.49
CA VAL A 386 -14.73 -8.14 -11.60
C VAL A 386 -14.83 -9.38 -12.45
N ILE A 387 -13.90 -10.30 -12.30
CA ILE A 387 -13.86 -11.56 -13.02
C ILE A 387 -14.19 -12.68 -12.04
N ILE A 388 -15.19 -13.49 -12.37
CA ILE A 388 -15.56 -14.66 -11.58
C ILE A 388 -15.09 -15.91 -12.30
N VAL A 389 -14.32 -16.74 -11.62
CA VAL A 389 -13.76 -17.99 -12.14
C VAL A 389 -14.20 -19.18 -11.28
N ASP A 390 -14.15 -20.39 -11.84
CA ASP A 390 -14.40 -21.63 -11.07
C ASP A 390 -13.24 -21.92 -10.10
N ASP A 391 -13.48 -22.87 -9.18
CA ASP A 391 -12.52 -23.33 -8.15
C ASP A 391 -11.33 -24.14 -8.67
N ASP A 392 -11.26 -24.39 -9.99
CA ASP A 392 -10.11 -24.96 -10.67
C ASP A 392 -9.10 -23.90 -11.20
N ILE A 393 -9.35 -22.62 -10.95
CA ILE A 393 -8.51 -21.49 -11.37
C ILE A 393 -7.94 -20.80 -10.14
N ASP A 394 -6.62 -20.63 -10.12
CA ASP A 394 -5.95 -19.76 -9.14
C ASP A 394 -6.21 -18.27 -9.51
N PRO A 395 -6.96 -17.50 -8.71
CA PRO A 395 -7.24 -16.11 -9.04
C PRO A 395 -6.00 -15.20 -8.98
N SER A 396 -4.89 -15.64 -8.41
CA SER A 396 -3.61 -14.91 -8.39
C SER A 396 -2.73 -15.20 -9.62
N ASP A 397 -3.02 -16.25 -10.39
CA ASP A 397 -2.35 -16.54 -11.64
C ASP A 397 -3.09 -15.94 -12.84
N MET A 398 -2.59 -14.81 -13.33
CA MET A 398 -3.20 -14.11 -14.47
C MET A 398 -3.21 -14.94 -15.76
N LYS A 399 -2.29 -15.90 -15.92
CA LYS A 399 -2.30 -16.77 -17.12
C LYS A 399 -3.51 -17.70 -17.09
N GLU A 400 -3.80 -18.28 -15.92
CA GLU A 400 -5.01 -19.12 -15.74
C GLU A 400 -6.29 -18.28 -15.85
N VAL A 401 -6.32 -17.08 -15.26
CA VAL A 401 -7.47 -16.17 -15.32
C VAL A 401 -7.79 -15.76 -16.76
N ILE A 402 -6.79 -15.30 -17.52
CA ILE A 402 -6.97 -14.92 -18.93
C ILE A 402 -7.36 -16.12 -19.78
N TRP A 403 -6.81 -17.31 -19.53
CA TRP A 403 -7.23 -18.54 -20.19
C TRP A 403 -8.71 -18.83 -19.90
N ALA A 404 -9.17 -18.75 -18.65
CA ALA A 404 -10.56 -18.95 -18.29
C ALA A 404 -11.50 -17.93 -18.96
N VAL A 405 -11.13 -16.64 -18.96
CA VAL A 405 -11.89 -15.60 -19.67
C VAL A 405 -11.98 -15.90 -21.16
N SER A 406 -10.89 -16.30 -21.80
CA SER A 406 -10.83 -16.55 -23.24
C SER A 406 -11.60 -17.80 -23.69
N THR A 407 -11.80 -18.77 -22.78
CA THR A 407 -12.38 -20.09 -23.13
C THR A 407 -13.78 -20.33 -22.54
N ARG A 408 -14.18 -19.59 -21.51
CA ARG A 408 -15.44 -19.80 -20.77
C ARG A 408 -16.38 -18.62 -20.79
N CYS A 409 -15.89 -17.38 -21.06
CA CYS A 409 -16.67 -16.16 -21.03
C CYS A 409 -17.16 -15.79 -22.45
N ASP A 410 -18.42 -16.12 -22.77
CA ASP A 410 -19.07 -15.59 -23.99
C ASP A 410 -19.44 -14.11 -23.77
N PRO A 411 -18.82 -13.16 -24.51
CA PRO A 411 -19.03 -11.73 -24.29
C PRO A 411 -20.48 -11.26 -24.35
N LYS A 412 -21.31 -11.94 -25.12
CA LYS A 412 -22.71 -11.57 -25.29
C LYS A 412 -23.56 -11.90 -24.06
N THR A 413 -23.26 -13.00 -23.38
CA THR A 413 -24.12 -13.56 -22.32
C THR A 413 -23.49 -13.56 -20.94
N ALA A 414 -22.17 -13.44 -20.88
CA ALA A 414 -21.40 -13.57 -19.65
C ALA A 414 -20.79 -12.26 -19.13
N ILE A 415 -21.07 -11.12 -19.80
CA ILE A 415 -20.62 -9.79 -19.37
C ILE A 415 -21.81 -8.94 -18.97
N SER A 416 -21.76 -8.39 -17.76
CA SER A 416 -22.73 -7.40 -17.26
C SER A 416 -22.05 -6.04 -17.09
N ILE A 417 -22.62 -4.99 -17.69
CA ILE A 417 -22.14 -3.62 -17.54
C ILE A 417 -23.02 -2.89 -16.54
N ILE A 418 -22.40 -2.11 -15.64
CA ILE A 418 -23.07 -1.30 -14.62
C ILE A 418 -22.52 0.12 -14.72
N ASP A 419 -23.40 1.07 -14.99
CA ASP A 419 -23.04 2.49 -15.15
C ASP A 419 -23.22 3.31 -13.88
N GLY A 420 -22.63 4.52 -13.86
CA GLY A 420 -22.83 5.50 -12.79
C GLY A 420 -22.20 5.13 -11.46
N CYS A 421 -21.13 4.33 -11.47
CA CYS A 421 -20.46 3.89 -10.26
C CYS A 421 -19.40 4.91 -9.78
N TRP A 422 -19.24 5.03 -8.46
CA TRP A 422 -18.32 5.96 -7.82
C TRP A 422 -16.86 5.68 -8.21
N SER A 423 -16.16 6.71 -8.68
CA SER A 423 -14.75 6.64 -9.12
C SER A 423 -13.89 7.68 -8.39
N THR A 424 -12.70 7.93 -8.88
CA THR A 424 -11.68 8.81 -8.31
C THR A 424 -11.23 9.85 -9.34
N PRO A 425 -10.84 11.06 -8.93
CA PRO A 425 -10.21 12.02 -9.85
C PRO A 425 -8.89 11.50 -10.47
N LEU A 426 -8.30 10.45 -9.89
CA LEU A 426 -7.09 9.79 -10.40
C LEU A 426 -7.36 8.76 -11.52
N ASP A 427 -8.64 8.52 -11.87
CA ASP A 427 -9.00 7.62 -12.97
C ASP A 427 -8.53 8.19 -14.32
N PRO A 428 -7.51 7.60 -14.97
CA PRO A 428 -6.95 8.13 -16.20
C PRO A 428 -7.91 8.07 -17.39
N ALA A 429 -8.93 7.20 -17.33
CA ALA A 429 -9.94 7.08 -18.39
C ALA A 429 -11.11 8.07 -18.24
N MET A 430 -11.11 8.89 -17.19
CA MET A 430 -12.13 9.92 -17.01
C MET A 430 -11.87 11.11 -17.92
N HIS A 431 -12.91 11.55 -18.65
CA HIS A 431 -12.79 12.73 -19.50
C HIS A 431 -12.42 13.98 -18.68
N PRO A 432 -11.51 14.86 -19.16
CA PRO A 432 -11.11 16.06 -18.42
C PRO A 432 -12.27 16.91 -17.96
N ASP A 433 -13.25 17.22 -18.83
CA ASP A 433 -14.42 18.06 -18.49
C ASP A 433 -15.26 17.41 -17.36
N GLN A 434 -15.37 16.09 -17.33
CA GLN A 434 -16.05 15.36 -16.26
C GLN A 434 -15.31 15.48 -14.92
N ARG A 435 -13.97 15.41 -14.99
CA ARG A 435 -13.10 15.59 -13.82
C ARG A 435 -13.19 17.02 -13.28
N ASP A 436 -13.14 18.01 -14.16
CA ASP A 436 -13.21 19.45 -13.80
C ASP A 436 -14.56 19.80 -13.20
N ALA A 437 -15.64 19.14 -13.64
CA ALA A 437 -16.96 19.27 -13.06
C ALA A 437 -17.15 18.54 -11.72
N GLY A 438 -16.12 17.81 -11.23
CA GLY A 438 -16.21 17.03 -9.99
C GLY A 438 -17.12 15.79 -10.09
N ASN A 439 -17.45 15.35 -11.29
CA ASN A 439 -18.33 14.20 -11.54
C ASN A 439 -17.51 12.89 -11.63
N PHE A 440 -17.13 12.33 -10.48
CA PHE A 440 -16.26 11.16 -10.39
C PHE A 440 -17.05 9.86 -10.47
N VAL A 441 -17.51 9.51 -11.67
CA VAL A 441 -18.22 8.26 -11.96
C VAL A 441 -17.58 7.51 -13.12
N ASN A 442 -17.73 6.17 -13.11
CA ASN A 442 -17.32 5.31 -14.22
C ASN A 442 -18.36 4.19 -14.47
N SER A 443 -18.16 3.42 -15.51
CA SER A 443 -18.84 2.14 -15.72
C SER A 443 -17.96 0.97 -15.29
N ARG A 444 -18.61 -0.16 -14.99
CA ARG A 444 -17.97 -1.39 -14.52
C ARG A 444 -18.45 -2.59 -15.27
N ALA A 445 -17.60 -3.61 -15.35
CA ALA A 445 -17.97 -4.88 -15.96
C ALA A 445 -17.78 -6.05 -14.97
N ILE A 446 -18.78 -6.93 -14.91
CA ILE A 446 -18.65 -8.25 -14.30
C ILE A 446 -18.50 -9.25 -15.44
N LEU A 447 -17.40 -10.01 -15.44
CA LEU A 447 -17.11 -11.07 -16.41
C LEU A 447 -17.28 -12.43 -15.72
N ASN A 448 -18.27 -13.20 -16.15
CA ASN A 448 -18.45 -14.57 -15.69
C ASN A 448 -17.61 -15.51 -16.56
N ALA A 449 -16.45 -15.89 -16.07
CA ALA A 449 -15.52 -16.84 -16.69
C ALA A 449 -15.59 -18.23 -16.02
N CYS A 450 -16.71 -18.56 -15.40
CA CYS A 450 -17.03 -19.91 -14.94
C CYS A 450 -17.58 -20.77 -16.08
N ARG A 451 -17.47 -22.09 -15.93
CA ARG A 451 -18.20 -23.03 -16.78
C ARG A 451 -19.72 -22.77 -16.62
N PRO A 452 -20.50 -22.74 -17.73
CA PRO A 452 -21.94 -22.49 -17.64
C PRO A 452 -22.65 -23.50 -16.73
N TYR A 453 -23.25 -23.03 -15.66
CA TYR A 453 -23.86 -23.87 -14.62
C TYR A 453 -24.85 -24.89 -15.16
N ALA A 454 -25.68 -24.50 -16.16
CA ALA A 454 -26.71 -25.33 -16.74
C ALA A 454 -26.19 -26.63 -17.40
N TRP A 455 -24.95 -26.63 -17.86
CA TRP A 455 -24.37 -27.78 -18.57
C TRP A 455 -22.90 -28.02 -18.20
N ARG A 456 -22.47 -27.57 -17.01
CA ARG A 456 -21.10 -27.72 -16.50
C ARG A 456 -20.62 -29.17 -16.48
N ASP A 457 -21.54 -30.13 -16.23
CA ASP A 457 -21.21 -31.56 -16.20
C ASP A 457 -20.93 -32.14 -17.61
N ARG A 458 -21.27 -31.41 -18.67
CA ARG A 458 -20.96 -31.72 -20.07
C ARG A 458 -19.85 -30.82 -20.63
N PHE A 459 -19.31 -29.92 -19.83
CA PHE A 459 -18.21 -29.06 -20.24
C PHE A 459 -16.95 -29.92 -20.50
N PRO A 460 -16.19 -29.65 -21.57
CA PRO A 460 -15.01 -30.45 -21.89
C PRO A 460 -14.02 -30.49 -20.70
N PRO A 461 -13.43 -31.65 -20.43
CA PRO A 461 -12.41 -31.76 -19.39
C PRO A 461 -11.16 -30.94 -19.75
N VAL A 462 -10.52 -30.37 -18.73
CA VAL A 462 -9.27 -29.62 -18.91
C VAL A 462 -8.13 -30.57 -19.27
N ASN A 463 -7.37 -30.23 -20.31
CA ASN A 463 -6.17 -30.97 -20.71
C ASN A 463 -4.97 -30.56 -19.84
N ALA A 464 -4.91 -31.13 -18.63
CA ALA A 464 -3.85 -30.84 -17.66
C ALA A 464 -3.37 -32.13 -16.98
N LEU A 465 -2.17 -32.08 -16.40
CA LEU A 465 -1.65 -33.17 -15.57
C LEU A 465 -2.51 -33.33 -14.30
N SER A 466 -2.87 -34.57 -13.96
CA SER A 466 -3.48 -34.82 -12.66
C SER A 466 -2.50 -34.49 -11.52
N ALA A 467 -3.02 -34.10 -10.37
CA ALA A 467 -2.18 -33.82 -9.19
C ALA A 467 -1.31 -35.02 -8.79
N GLU A 468 -1.85 -36.23 -8.92
CA GLU A 468 -1.14 -37.47 -8.63
C GLU A 468 0.03 -37.68 -9.59
N LEU A 469 -0.22 -37.49 -10.92
CA LEU A 469 0.83 -37.66 -11.92
C LEU A 469 1.90 -36.56 -11.77
N ARG A 470 1.50 -35.32 -11.51
CA ARG A 470 2.42 -34.21 -11.24
C ARG A 470 3.34 -34.56 -10.08
N LYS A 471 2.79 -34.92 -8.92
CA LYS A 471 3.56 -35.30 -7.73
C LYS A 471 4.56 -36.44 -8.02
N LYS A 472 4.10 -37.47 -8.71
CA LYS A 472 4.98 -38.64 -9.09
C LYS A 472 6.13 -38.18 -9.99
N ILE A 473 5.88 -37.24 -10.92
CA ILE A 473 6.93 -36.76 -11.83
C ILE A 473 7.89 -35.81 -11.09
N GLU A 474 7.39 -34.93 -10.25
CA GLU A 474 8.20 -34.01 -9.41
C GLU A 474 9.13 -34.81 -8.46
N GLU A 475 8.63 -35.89 -7.83
CA GLU A 475 9.44 -36.76 -6.99
C GLU A 475 10.51 -37.48 -7.81
N LYS A 476 10.15 -38.02 -8.98
CA LYS A 476 11.06 -38.78 -9.83
C LYS A 476 12.15 -37.93 -10.46
N TRP A 477 11.82 -36.69 -10.87
CA TRP A 477 12.67 -35.80 -11.66
C TRP A 477 13.09 -34.56 -10.88
N LYS A 478 13.14 -34.70 -9.54
CA LYS A 478 13.41 -33.57 -8.65
C LYS A 478 14.69 -32.78 -9.01
N LYS A 479 15.76 -33.53 -9.42
CA LYS A 479 17.04 -32.90 -9.76
C LYS A 479 17.02 -32.09 -11.06
N GLU A 480 16.20 -32.48 -12.00
CA GLU A 480 16.08 -31.88 -13.32
C GLU A 480 15.07 -30.73 -13.34
N LEU A 481 14.20 -30.65 -12.35
CA LEU A 481 13.17 -29.63 -12.20
C LEU A 481 13.57 -28.50 -11.24
N THR A 482 14.66 -28.67 -10.50
CA THR A 482 15.30 -27.65 -9.65
C THR A 482 16.55 -27.09 -10.28
#